data_c5fb405f12a70c1d5046237aa8892fe7
#
_entry.id   c5fb405f12a70c1d5046237aa8892fe7
#
_cell.length_a   1.000
_cell.length_b   1.000
_cell.length_c   1.000
_cell.angle_alpha   90.00
_cell.angle_beta   90.00
_cell.angle_gamma   90.00
#
_symmetry.space_group_name_H-M   'P 1'
#
loop_
_entity.id
_entity.type
_entity.pdbx_description
1 polymer ?
#
loop_
_entity_poly.entity_id
_entity_poly.type
_entity_poly.pdbx_seq_one_letter_code
_entity_poly.pdbx_strand_id
1 'polypeptide(L)'
;MEAHSEICSAIDRYRDKAVEVSHQIHEHPELRFHERFAAGALTAAAREFGLEAESGVGGLETAFRAQFGKPGPTVAIMAEYDALPNGHSCGHNLIAGAALSAVAGLNAIAARLPGRIVFLGTPAEEGGGGKVILYQRGALKGVDAALMAHPMDCEWCTMPALATARVRLTFHGRAAHASVAPWDGSSALSAMIQAFVSVDAARLHVRDGSRIHGIITNGGQAVNIIPEKTECLFTTRARTSRYALEIAERVLRCAQGAAMSAGARVEHQIAAGYKNMINNLSIAQRYSAHTETLGAKAPAAPPDWPTGSTDMGDISHQIPSIHPVFAISRRGEGSCHEDSFAAHADSPRGYDAMIRVAKALAMTAYDLLAEPKLLEAAKEEFARREES
;
A
#
# COMPACT_ATOMS: atom_id res chain seq x y z
N MET A 1 -9.79 -25.69 -17.13
CA MET A 1 -8.44 -25.94 -17.72
C MET A 1 -8.25 -25.23 -19.06
N GLU A 2 -9.21 -25.34 -19.99
CA GLU A 2 -9.09 -24.67 -21.32
C GLU A 2 -8.99 -23.14 -21.22
N ALA A 3 -9.85 -22.48 -20.42
CA ALA A 3 -9.82 -21.04 -20.23
C ALA A 3 -8.50 -20.54 -19.60
N HIS A 4 -7.96 -21.24 -18.60
CA HIS A 4 -6.67 -20.90 -18.00
C HIS A 4 -5.52 -20.95 -19.04
N SER A 5 -5.49 -22.02 -19.87
CA SER A 5 -4.47 -22.16 -20.92
C SER A 5 -4.54 -21.03 -21.92
N GLU A 6 -5.75 -20.63 -22.32
CA GLU A 6 -5.97 -19.55 -23.26
C GLU A 6 -5.59 -18.18 -22.69
N ILE A 7 -5.96 -17.91 -21.43
CA ILE A 7 -5.55 -16.71 -20.68
C ILE A 7 -4.02 -16.63 -20.63
N CYS A 8 -3.36 -17.71 -20.17
CA CYS A 8 -1.91 -17.76 -20.07
C CYS A 8 -1.23 -17.55 -21.43
N SER A 9 -1.74 -18.20 -22.50
CA SER A 9 -1.21 -18.05 -23.86
C SER A 9 -1.39 -16.62 -24.38
N ALA A 10 -2.48 -15.95 -24.04
CA ALA A 10 -2.68 -14.55 -24.39
C ALA A 10 -1.70 -13.62 -23.65
N ILE A 11 -1.44 -13.87 -22.36
CA ILE A 11 -0.44 -13.14 -21.59
C ILE A 11 0.95 -13.33 -22.20
N ASP A 12 1.31 -14.56 -22.59
CA ASP A 12 2.60 -14.84 -23.24
C ASP A 12 2.76 -14.09 -24.56
N ARG A 13 1.72 -14.01 -25.38
CA ARG A 13 1.74 -13.21 -26.62
C ARG A 13 1.90 -11.71 -26.37
N TYR A 14 1.41 -11.22 -25.25
CA TYR A 14 1.46 -9.80 -24.86
C TYR A 14 2.70 -9.44 -24.03
N ARG A 15 3.56 -10.43 -23.72
CA ARG A 15 4.72 -10.31 -22.84
C ARG A 15 5.61 -9.12 -23.20
N ASP A 16 6.07 -9.05 -24.45
CA ASP A 16 7.06 -8.06 -24.87
C ASP A 16 6.52 -6.64 -24.71
N LYS A 17 5.24 -6.43 -25.02
CA LYS A 17 4.56 -5.15 -24.82
C LYS A 17 4.44 -4.78 -23.34
N ALA A 18 4.08 -5.74 -22.49
CA ALA A 18 3.97 -5.50 -21.05
C ALA A 18 5.33 -5.18 -20.41
N VAL A 19 6.40 -5.85 -20.86
CA VAL A 19 7.79 -5.56 -20.45
C VAL A 19 8.19 -4.16 -20.91
N GLU A 20 7.91 -3.80 -22.17
CA GLU A 20 8.16 -2.46 -22.70
C GLU A 20 7.48 -1.37 -21.85
N VAL A 21 6.19 -1.53 -21.52
CA VAL A 21 5.44 -0.57 -20.72
C VAL A 21 6.02 -0.48 -19.30
N SER A 22 6.33 -1.62 -18.67
CA SER A 22 6.94 -1.64 -17.33
C SER A 22 8.31 -0.95 -17.34
N HIS A 23 9.15 -1.20 -18.34
CA HIS A 23 10.45 -0.55 -18.53
C HIS A 23 10.28 0.96 -18.72
N GLN A 24 9.37 1.39 -19.57
CA GLN A 24 9.10 2.83 -19.81
C GLN A 24 8.63 3.54 -18.55
N ILE A 25 7.78 2.90 -17.73
CA ILE A 25 7.37 3.45 -16.43
C ILE A 25 8.59 3.57 -15.50
N HIS A 26 9.45 2.54 -15.46
CA HIS A 26 10.67 2.55 -14.66
C HIS A 26 11.63 3.70 -15.04
N GLU A 27 11.80 3.97 -16.34
CA GLU A 27 12.65 5.05 -16.85
C GLU A 27 12.07 6.44 -16.64
N HIS A 28 10.75 6.55 -16.34
CA HIS A 28 10.05 7.81 -16.11
C HIS A 28 9.42 7.83 -14.71
N PRO A 29 10.24 7.87 -13.63
CA PRO A 29 9.71 7.82 -12.28
C PRO A 29 8.95 9.11 -11.93
N GLU A 30 7.68 8.97 -11.57
CA GLU A 30 6.80 10.06 -11.20
C GLU A 30 6.31 9.88 -9.76
N LEU A 31 6.38 10.94 -8.96
CA LEU A 31 5.93 10.91 -7.57
C LEU A 31 4.40 10.92 -7.49
N ARG A 32 3.92 10.46 -6.36
CA ARG A 32 2.49 10.41 -6.01
C ARG A 32 1.67 11.60 -6.53
N PHE A 33 0.52 11.32 -7.13
CA PHE A 33 -0.40 12.25 -7.78
C PHE A 33 0.14 12.97 -9.03
N HIS A 34 1.33 12.64 -9.50
CA HIS A 34 1.94 13.21 -10.70
C HIS A 34 2.24 12.17 -11.78
N GLU A 35 1.74 10.94 -11.64
CA GLU A 35 2.01 9.74 -12.46
C GLU A 35 1.32 9.83 -13.85
N ARG A 36 1.51 10.93 -14.57
CA ARG A 36 0.83 11.18 -15.85
C ARG A 36 1.36 10.28 -16.97
N PHE A 37 2.68 10.12 -17.01
CA PHE A 37 3.31 9.24 -17.99
C PHE A 37 2.87 7.79 -17.77
N ALA A 38 2.97 7.28 -16.53
CA ALA A 38 2.62 5.92 -16.20
C ALA A 38 1.13 5.61 -16.50
N ALA A 39 0.21 6.46 -16.07
CA ALA A 39 -1.22 6.33 -16.37
C ALA A 39 -1.50 6.38 -17.87
N GLY A 40 -0.82 7.28 -18.60
CA GLY A 40 -0.90 7.41 -20.05
C GLY A 40 -0.40 6.16 -20.77
N ALA A 41 0.75 5.63 -20.40
CA ALA A 41 1.32 4.41 -20.97
C ALA A 41 0.42 3.19 -20.77
N LEU A 42 -0.12 3.01 -19.53
CA LEU A 42 -1.03 1.91 -19.23
C LEU A 42 -2.35 1.99 -19.99
N THR A 43 -2.95 3.16 -20.08
CA THR A 43 -4.21 3.34 -20.82
C THR A 43 -4.02 3.23 -22.34
N ALA A 44 -2.89 3.71 -22.87
CA ALA A 44 -2.55 3.54 -24.28
C ALA A 44 -2.34 2.06 -24.63
N ALA A 45 -1.59 1.32 -23.79
CA ALA A 45 -1.35 -0.09 -23.97
C ALA A 45 -2.65 -0.93 -23.85
N ALA A 46 -3.54 -0.59 -22.92
CA ALA A 46 -4.86 -1.22 -22.81
C ALA A 46 -5.71 -1.01 -24.07
N ARG A 47 -5.63 0.15 -24.70
CA ARG A 47 -6.34 0.44 -25.95
C ARG A 47 -5.88 -0.43 -27.12
N GLU A 48 -4.60 -0.87 -27.13
CA GLU A 48 -4.08 -1.75 -28.19
C GLU A 48 -4.79 -3.11 -28.26
N PHE A 49 -5.35 -3.59 -27.13
CA PHE A 49 -6.22 -4.79 -27.10
C PHE A 49 -7.71 -4.45 -26.96
N GLY A 50 -8.10 -3.24 -27.35
CA GLY A 50 -9.50 -2.83 -27.47
C GLY A 50 -10.18 -2.44 -26.14
N LEU A 51 -9.43 -2.13 -25.11
CA LEU A 51 -9.97 -1.74 -23.81
C LEU A 51 -9.83 -0.22 -23.58
N GLU A 52 -10.96 0.49 -23.70
CA GLU A 52 -11.00 1.92 -23.40
C GLU A 52 -11.07 2.17 -21.89
N ALA A 53 -10.22 3.07 -21.40
CA ALA A 53 -10.16 3.48 -20.02
C ALA A 53 -10.67 4.91 -19.83
N GLU A 54 -11.53 5.10 -18.84
CA GLU A 54 -11.90 6.41 -18.30
C GLU A 54 -10.77 6.93 -17.42
N SER A 55 -10.23 8.11 -17.72
CA SER A 55 -9.21 8.79 -16.91
C SER A 55 -9.84 9.79 -15.94
N GLY A 56 -9.11 10.17 -14.88
CA GLY A 56 -9.59 11.13 -13.89
C GLY A 56 -10.63 10.57 -12.92
N VAL A 57 -10.67 9.25 -12.78
CA VAL A 57 -11.65 8.55 -11.93
C VAL A 57 -11.52 9.01 -10.48
N GLY A 58 -12.67 9.21 -9.83
CA GLY A 58 -12.71 9.71 -8.47
C GLY A 58 -12.08 11.09 -8.32
N GLY A 59 -11.92 11.87 -9.40
CA GLY A 59 -11.30 13.20 -9.39
C GLY A 59 -9.79 13.17 -9.11
N LEU A 60 -9.13 12.04 -9.32
CA LEU A 60 -7.67 11.91 -9.34
C LEU A 60 -7.20 11.89 -10.79
N GLU A 61 -6.47 12.92 -11.22
CA GLU A 61 -6.06 13.11 -12.63
C GLU A 61 -5.36 11.88 -13.20
N THR A 62 -4.53 11.24 -12.41
CA THR A 62 -3.70 10.10 -12.82
C THR A 62 -4.33 8.74 -12.54
N ALA A 63 -5.56 8.69 -11.99
CA ALA A 63 -6.33 7.46 -11.86
C ALA A 63 -7.11 7.14 -13.15
N PHE A 64 -7.26 5.86 -13.44
CA PHE A 64 -8.08 5.41 -14.57
C PHE A 64 -8.88 4.16 -14.22
N ARG A 65 -9.96 3.91 -14.96
CA ARG A 65 -10.80 2.73 -14.80
C ARG A 65 -11.28 2.24 -16.17
N ALA A 66 -11.07 0.97 -16.43
CA ALA A 66 -11.67 0.28 -17.55
C ALA A 66 -12.44 -0.95 -17.08
N GLN A 67 -13.39 -1.42 -17.89
CA GLN A 67 -14.14 -2.62 -17.54
C GLN A 67 -14.58 -3.38 -18.79
N PHE A 68 -14.68 -4.70 -18.67
CA PHE A 68 -15.14 -5.58 -19.74
C PHE A 68 -15.78 -6.85 -19.18
N GLY A 69 -16.37 -7.67 -20.06
CA GLY A 69 -17.12 -8.87 -19.67
C GLY A 69 -18.63 -8.65 -19.63
N LYS A 70 -19.37 -9.49 -18.91
CA LYS A 70 -20.82 -9.50 -18.83
C LYS A 70 -21.33 -9.03 -17.47
N PRO A 71 -22.59 -8.59 -17.35
CA PRO A 71 -23.21 -8.39 -16.03
C PRO A 71 -23.10 -9.65 -15.17
N GLY A 72 -22.70 -9.49 -13.91
CA GLY A 72 -22.48 -10.58 -12.97
C GLY A 72 -21.47 -10.21 -11.89
N PRO A 73 -20.85 -11.18 -11.23
CA PRO A 73 -19.77 -10.94 -10.28
C PRO A 73 -18.69 -10.06 -10.89
N THR A 74 -18.10 -9.17 -10.09
CA THR A 74 -17.13 -8.19 -10.58
C THR A 74 -15.82 -8.31 -9.78
N VAL A 75 -14.71 -8.55 -10.48
CA VAL A 75 -13.37 -8.61 -9.88
C VAL A 75 -12.52 -7.47 -10.40
N ALA A 76 -11.88 -6.74 -9.49
CA ALA A 76 -10.92 -5.69 -9.83
C ALA A 76 -9.49 -6.23 -9.84
N ILE A 77 -8.76 -5.97 -10.92
CA ILE A 77 -7.30 -6.04 -11.00
C ILE A 77 -6.80 -4.61 -10.84
N MET A 78 -6.03 -4.37 -9.79
CA MET A 78 -5.55 -3.03 -9.44
C MET A 78 -4.09 -2.86 -9.83
N ALA A 79 -3.73 -1.66 -10.26
CA ALA A 79 -2.37 -1.28 -10.63
C ALA A 79 -1.97 -0.02 -9.88
N GLU A 80 -0.81 -0.01 -9.25
CA GLU A 80 -0.15 1.18 -8.74
C GLU A 80 1.15 1.42 -9.52
N TYR A 81 1.60 2.67 -9.61
CA TYR A 81 2.68 3.05 -10.51
C TYR A 81 3.42 4.33 -10.09
N ASP A 82 3.18 4.83 -8.89
CA ASP A 82 3.96 5.93 -8.32
C ASP A 82 5.37 5.48 -7.94
N ALA A 83 6.32 6.39 -8.05
CA ALA A 83 7.71 6.19 -7.70
C ALA A 83 8.08 6.93 -6.41
N LEU A 84 9.22 6.57 -5.85
CA LEU A 84 9.90 7.28 -4.78
C LEU A 84 10.91 8.30 -5.35
N PRO A 85 11.45 9.23 -4.53
CA PRO A 85 12.46 10.18 -4.99
C PRO A 85 13.72 9.55 -5.59
N ASN A 86 14.03 8.29 -5.24
CA ASN A 86 15.11 7.49 -5.78
C ASN A 86 14.66 6.50 -6.88
N GLY A 87 13.54 6.78 -7.56
CA GLY A 87 13.03 5.98 -8.66
C GLY A 87 12.05 4.88 -8.23
N HIS A 88 11.86 3.86 -9.08
CA HIS A 88 10.97 2.74 -8.81
C HIS A 88 11.57 1.71 -7.83
N SER A 89 12.11 2.21 -6.70
CA SER A 89 12.72 1.38 -5.65
C SER A 89 11.71 0.58 -4.81
N CYS A 90 10.41 0.70 -5.09
CA CYS A 90 9.35 -0.19 -4.61
C CYS A 90 8.82 -1.16 -5.69
N GLY A 91 9.27 -0.98 -6.95
CA GLY A 91 8.92 -1.87 -8.07
C GLY A 91 7.48 -1.75 -8.57
N HIS A 92 6.83 -0.61 -8.37
CA HIS A 92 5.45 -0.37 -8.81
C HIS A 92 5.29 -0.47 -10.35
N ASN A 93 6.36 -0.25 -11.14
CA ASN A 93 6.36 -0.53 -12.56
C ASN A 93 6.02 -1.99 -12.89
N LEU A 94 6.49 -2.95 -12.06
CA LEU A 94 6.15 -4.37 -12.21
C LEU A 94 4.71 -4.68 -11.77
N ILE A 95 4.19 -3.97 -10.76
CA ILE A 95 2.77 -4.10 -10.36
C ILE A 95 1.86 -3.65 -11.51
N ALA A 96 2.19 -2.50 -12.10
CA ALA A 96 1.49 -1.97 -13.26
C ALA A 96 1.53 -2.93 -14.45
N GLY A 97 2.72 -3.45 -14.79
CA GLY A 97 2.91 -4.42 -15.87
C GLY A 97 2.20 -5.75 -15.63
N ALA A 98 2.21 -6.25 -14.39
CA ALA A 98 1.48 -7.47 -14.02
C ALA A 98 -0.03 -7.31 -14.16
N ALA A 99 -0.58 -6.20 -13.66
CA ALA A 99 -2.00 -5.90 -13.78
C ALA A 99 -2.43 -5.74 -15.25
N LEU A 100 -1.67 -4.99 -16.05
CA LEU A 100 -1.91 -4.83 -17.49
C LEU A 100 -1.91 -6.18 -18.21
N SER A 101 -0.91 -7.04 -17.94
CA SER A 101 -0.79 -8.36 -18.53
C SER A 101 -1.95 -9.28 -18.15
N ALA A 102 -2.35 -9.27 -16.88
CA ALA A 102 -3.47 -10.07 -16.38
C ALA A 102 -4.78 -9.67 -17.07
N VAL A 103 -5.00 -8.36 -17.23
CA VAL A 103 -6.17 -7.79 -17.90
C VAL A 103 -6.14 -8.14 -19.42
N ALA A 104 -5.01 -8.07 -20.08
CA ALA A 104 -4.87 -8.46 -21.49
C ALA A 104 -5.23 -9.94 -21.71
N GLY A 105 -4.75 -10.83 -20.81
CA GLY A 105 -5.10 -12.25 -20.85
C GLY A 105 -6.59 -12.52 -20.65
N LEU A 106 -7.21 -11.87 -19.69
CA LEU A 106 -8.65 -11.98 -19.41
C LEU A 106 -9.50 -11.39 -20.56
N ASN A 107 -9.03 -10.29 -21.16
CA ASN A 107 -9.73 -9.65 -22.28
C ASN A 107 -9.75 -10.53 -23.54
N ALA A 108 -8.75 -11.39 -23.75
CA ALA A 108 -8.73 -12.34 -24.85
C ALA A 108 -9.93 -13.31 -24.84
N ILE A 109 -10.52 -13.53 -23.67
CA ILE A 109 -11.71 -14.37 -23.48
C ILE A 109 -12.95 -13.58 -23.04
N ALA A 110 -12.96 -12.25 -23.21
CA ALA A 110 -14.00 -11.33 -22.68
C ALA A 110 -15.44 -11.78 -23.00
N ALA A 111 -15.68 -12.27 -24.22
CA ALA A 111 -17.00 -12.75 -24.64
C ALA A 111 -17.51 -13.97 -23.85
N ARG A 112 -16.62 -14.72 -23.20
CA ARG A 112 -16.93 -15.95 -22.44
C ARG A 112 -16.79 -15.77 -20.93
N LEU A 113 -16.36 -14.60 -20.45
CA LEU A 113 -16.29 -14.32 -19.02
C LEU A 113 -17.68 -14.42 -18.39
N PRO A 114 -17.83 -15.15 -17.28
CA PRO A 114 -19.12 -15.29 -16.59
C PRO A 114 -19.43 -14.12 -15.63
N GLY A 115 -18.71 -13.01 -15.75
CA GLY A 115 -18.84 -11.82 -14.95
C GLY A 115 -18.03 -10.67 -15.54
N ARG A 116 -17.63 -9.72 -14.74
CA ARG A 116 -16.96 -8.49 -15.13
C ARG A 116 -15.56 -8.39 -14.52
N ILE A 117 -14.62 -7.91 -15.31
CA ILE A 117 -13.29 -7.48 -14.85
C ILE A 117 -13.25 -5.95 -14.87
N VAL A 118 -12.70 -5.38 -13.81
CA VAL A 118 -12.33 -3.96 -13.70
C VAL A 118 -10.82 -3.86 -13.67
N PHE A 119 -10.25 -3.07 -14.56
CA PHE A 119 -8.86 -2.62 -14.51
C PHE A 119 -8.85 -1.24 -13.87
N LEU A 120 -8.24 -1.12 -12.70
CA LEU A 120 -8.23 0.12 -11.92
C LEU A 120 -6.80 0.59 -11.70
N GLY A 121 -6.44 1.73 -12.29
CA GLY A 121 -5.19 2.43 -12.02
C GLY A 121 -5.32 3.28 -10.76
N THR A 122 -4.46 3.02 -9.79
CA THR A 122 -4.49 3.62 -8.45
C THR A 122 -3.20 4.36 -8.17
N PRO A 123 -3.18 5.71 -8.31
CA PRO A 123 -2.01 6.53 -8.04
C PRO A 123 -1.72 6.65 -6.54
N ALA A 124 -0.51 7.12 -6.21
CA ALA A 124 -0.14 7.65 -4.90
C ALA A 124 -0.26 6.65 -3.73
N GLU A 125 0.25 5.42 -3.87
CA GLU A 125 0.37 4.48 -2.75
C GLU A 125 1.34 5.01 -1.69
N GLU A 126 2.49 5.57 -2.10
CA GLU A 126 3.57 6.06 -1.25
C GLU A 126 3.16 7.32 -0.43
N GLY A 127 2.25 7.09 0.51
CA GLY A 127 1.76 8.07 1.47
C GLY A 127 0.67 9.02 0.99
N GLY A 128 0.13 8.83 -0.23
CA GLY A 128 -0.98 9.60 -0.77
C GLY A 128 -2.36 8.99 -0.50
N GLY A 129 -2.43 7.66 -0.43
CA GLY A 129 -3.67 6.93 -0.17
C GLY A 129 -4.65 6.97 -1.33
N GLY A 130 -4.16 6.87 -2.57
CA GLY A 130 -4.99 6.95 -3.76
C GLY A 130 -6.13 5.95 -3.77
N LYS A 131 -5.89 4.70 -3.32
CA LYS A 131 -6.92 3.66 -3.22
C LYS A 131 -8.02 4.04 -2.22
N VAL A 132 -7.63 4.65 -1.08
CA VAL A 132 -8.58 5.12 -0.06
C VAL A 132 -9.49 6.20 -0.66
N ILE A 133 -8.91 7.18 -1.36
CA ILE A 133 -9.65 8.26 -2.02
C ILE A 133 -10.59 7.70 -3.09
N LEU A 134 -10.10 6.80 -3.94
CA LEU A 134 -10.89 6.16 -4.99
C LEU A 134 -12.08 5.37 -4.42
N TYR A 135 -11.86 4.60 -3.34
CA TYR A 135 -12.93 3.89 -2.66
C TYR A 135 -13.99 4.85 -2.12
N GLN A 136 -13.57 5.88 -1.37
CA GLN A 136 -14.48 6.89 -0.79
C GLN A 136 -15.29 7.61 -1.86
N ARG A 137 -14.75 7.76 -3.07
CA ARG A 137 -15.42 8.41 -4.22
C ARG A 137 -16.12 7.44 -5.15
N GLY A 138 -16.26 6.17 -4.73
CA GLY A 138 -17.12 5.18 -5.39
C GLY A 138 -16.51 4.46 -6.59
N ALA A 139 -15.19 4.60 -6.87
CA ALA A 139 -14.53 3.94 -7.98
C ALA A 139 -14.59 2.39 -7.91
N LEU A 140 -14.76 1.83 -6.71
CA LEU A 140 -14.88 0.40 -6.44
C LEU A 140 -16.34 -0.05 -6.17
N LYS A 141 -17.32 0.80 -6.44
CA LYS A 141 -18.74 0.42 -6.24
C LYS A 141 -19.13 -0.78 -7.11
N GLY A 142 -19.68 -1.82 -6.47
CA GLY A 142 -20.11 -3.05 -7.13
C GLY A 142 -18.98 -4.02 -7.47
N VAL A 143 -17.78 -3.82 -6.93
CA VAL A 143 -16.67 -4.79 -6.98
C VAL A 143 -16.84 -5.81 -5.85
N ASP A 144 -16.79 -7.10 -6.19
CA ASP A 144 -16.97 -8.22 -5.26
C ASP A 144 -15.65 -8.73 -4.67
N ALA A 145 -14.54 -8.58 -5.42
CA ALA A 145 -13.19 -8.92 -4.96
C ALA A 145 -12.14 -8.02 -5.65
N ALA A 146 -11.02 -7.76 -4.96
CA ALA A 146 -9.92 -6.94 -5.47
C ALA A 146 -8.57 -7.67 -5.34
N LEU A 147 -7.81 -7.70 -6.43
CA LEU A 147 -6.55 -8.40 -6.55
C LEU A 147 -5.45 -7.43 -6.98
N MET A 148 -4.31 -7.47 -6.30
CA MET A 148 -3.08 -6.79 -6.66
C MET A 148 -1.91 -7.61 -6.11
N ALA A 149 -0.72 -7.56 -6.72
CA ALA A 149 0.46 -8.25 -6.22
C ALA A 149 1.64 -7.30 -6.15
N HIS A 150 2.54 -7.46 -5.16
CA HIS A 150 3.66 -6.57 -4.90
C HIS A 150 5.01 -7.29 -5.05
N PRO A 151 6.01 -6.72 -5.74
CA PRO A 151 7.35 -7.30 -5.81
C PRO A 151 8.07 -7.22 -4.46
N MET A 152 8.80 -8.28 -4.13
CA MET A 152 9.62 -8.40 -2.91
C MET A 152 10.85 -9.27 -3.21
N ASP A 153 11.57 -9.69 -2.17
CA ASP A 153 12.62 -10.71 -2.24
C ASP A 153 12.15 -12.12 -1.85
N CYS A 154 10.84 -12.30 -1.76
CA CYS A 154 10.18 -13.54 -1.32
C CYS A 154 8.88 -13.79 -2.09
N GLU A 155 8.35 -15.00 -1.96
CA GLU A 155 7.14 -15.45 -2.66
C GLU A 155 6.11 -15.91 -1.64
N TRP A 156 5.01 -15.14 -1.45
CA TRP A 156 3.90 -15.51 -0.56
C TRP A 156 2.54 -15.15 -1.15
N CYS A 157 1.53 -15.97 -0.86
CA CYS A 157 0.15 -15.69 -1.28
C CYS A 157 -0.57 -14.66 -0.40
N THR A 158 0.04 -14.25 0.71
CA THR A 158 -0.48 -13.20 1.61
C THR A 158 0.60 -12.17 1.88
N MET A 159 0.21 -10.93 2.11
CA MET A 159 1.09 -9.86 2.55
C MET A 159 0.59 -9.35 3.91
N PRO A 160 1.33 -9.56 5.01
CA PRO A 160 1.03 -8.86 6.24
C PRO A 160 1.40 -7.38 6.08
N ALA A 161 0.50 -6.47 6.39
CA ALA A 161 0.78 -5.04 6.42
C ALA A 161 0.24 -4.43 7.71
N LEU A 162 1.00 -3.49 8.28
CA LEU A 162 0.66 -2.86 9.56
C LEU A 162 -0.26 -1.67 9.36
N ALA A 163 -1.20 -1.51 10.29
CA ALA A 163 -1.94 -0.27 10.44
C ALA A 163 -1.03 0.84 10.97
N THR A 164 -1.36 2.08 10.63
CA THR A 164 -0.65 3.28 11.09
C THR A 164 -1.58 4.28 11.74
N ALA A 165 -1.02 5.09 12.68
CA ALA A 165 -1.63 6.33 13.11
C ALA A 165 -0.57 7.43 13.23
N ARG A 166 -0.96 8.66 12.95
CA ARG A 166 -0.10 9.84 13.02
C ARG A 166 -0.46 10.67 14.22
N VAL A 167 0.54 11.17 14.94
CA VAL A 167 0.38 12.06 16.10
C VAL A 167 1.20 13.32 15.83
N ARG A 168 0.54 14.43 15.60
CA ARG A 168 1.16 15.75 15.54
C ARG A 168 1.04 16.40 16.91
N LEU A 169 2.15 16.90 17.45
CA LEU A 169 2.20 17.59 18.74
C LEU A 169 2.80 18.97 18.54
N THR A 170 2.15 19.96 19.13
CA THR A 170 2.66 21.33 19.22
C THR A 170 2.74 21.71 20.70
N PHE A 171 3.96 21.94 21.18
CA PHE A 171 4.20 22.40 22.54
C PHE A 171 4.24 23.92 22.58
N HIS A 172 3.61 24.49 23.60
CA HIS A 172 3.58 25.92 23.86
C HIS A 172 4.09 26.20 25.26
N GLY A 173 5.09 27.03 25.34
CA GLY A 173 5.68 27.54 26.56
C GLY A 173 5.56 29.07 26.63
N ARG A 174 6.59 29.68 27.19
CA ARG A 174 6.73 31.13 27.29
C ARG A 174 8.16 31.55 26.99
N ALA A 175 8.34 32.49 26.03
CA ALA A 175 9.64 33.02 25.71
C ALA A 175 10.24 33.85 26.85
N ALA A 176 11.55 33.77 26.96
CA ALA A 176 12.35 34.60 27.84
C ALA A 176 13.79 34.69 27.33
N HIS A 177 14.55 35.69 27.75
CA HIS A 177 15.99 35.76 27.41
C HIS A 177 16.73 34.69 28.22
N ALA A 178 17.39 33.75 27.50
CA ALA A 178 17.94 32.53 28.11
C ALA A 178 19.04 32.78 29.17
N SER A 179 19.75 33.92 29.12
CA SER A 179 20.80 34.27 30.11
C SER A 179 20.43 35.39 31.06
N VAL A 180 19.40 36.20 30.75
CA VAL A 180 19.05 37.37 31.55
C VAL A 180 17.94 37.05 32.56
N ALA A 181 16.88 36.39 32.11
CA ALA A 181 15.72 36.08 32.95
C ALA A 181 15.09 34.73 32.54
N PRO A 182 15.85 33.60 32.53
CA PRO A 182 15.33 32.29 32.11
C PRO A 182 14.16 31.80 33.00
N TRP A 183 14.11 32.22 34.24
CA TRP A 183 13.02 31.89 35.23
C TRP A 183 11.66 32.48 34.88
N ASP A 184 11.62 33.50 33.98
CA ASP A 184 10.38 34.06 33.47
C ASP A 184 9.82 33.26 32.28
N GLY A 185 10.61 32.30 31.72
CA GLY A 185 10.24 31.46 30.60
C GLY A 185 9.71 30.09 31.01
N SER A 186 9.09 29.40 30.07
CA SER A 186 8.88 27.93 30.11
C SER A 186 9.18 27.35 28.76
N SER A 187 10.11 26.38 28.71
CA SER A 187 10.68 25.88 27.47
C SER A 187 9.78 24.82 26.81
N ALA A 188 9.16 25.16 25.69
CA ALA A 188 8.46 24.21 24.82
C ALA A 188 9.42 23.11 24.29
N LEU A 189 10.71 23.44 24.05
CA LEU A 189 11.70 22.46 23.62
C LEU A 189 12.03 21.45 24.72
N SER A 190 12.19 21.89 25.97
CA SER A 190 12.41 20.98 27.10
C SER A 190 11.24 20.03 27.29
N ALA A 191 10.00 20.51 27.16
CA ALA A 191 8.80 19.68 27.19
C ALA A 191 8.83 18.62 26.06
N MET A 192 9.16 19.02 24.85
CA MET A 192 9.22 18.12 23.71
C MET A 192 10.33 17.05 23.85
N ILE A 193 11.53 17.42 24.30
CA ILE A 193 12.63 16.46 24.55
C ILE A 193 12.21 15.45 25.61
N GLN A 194 11.61 15.90 26.73
CA GLN A 194 11.09 14.98 27.76
C GLN A 194 9.98 14.07 27.23
N ALA A 195 9.14 14.55 26.29
CA ALA A 195 8.14 13.71 25.64
C ALA A 195 8.79 12.59 24.83
N PHE A 196 9.84 12.86 24.07
CA PHE A 196 10.60 11.82 23.33
C PHE A 196 11.21 10.79 24.29
N VAL A 197 11.84 11.21 25.38
CA VAL A 197 12.38 10.30 26.42
C VAL A 197 11.27 9.46 27.06
N SER A 198 10.13 10.06 27.36
CA SER A 198 8.97 9.35 27.94
C SER A 198 8.39 8.33 26.96
N VAL A 199 8.34 8.66 25.65
CA VAL A 199 7.92 7.73 24.60
C VAL A 199 8.91 6.56 24.47
N ASP A 200 10.22 6.81 24.57
CA ASP A 200 11.23 5.75 24.54
C ASP A 200 11.07 4.78 25.72
N ALA A 201 10.82 5.28 26.92
CA ALA A 201 10.50 4.44 28.08
C ALA A 201 9.18 3.66 27.90
N ALA A 202 8.18 4.26 27.27
CA ALA A 202 6.89 3.63 27.01
C ALA A 202 6.95 2.49 25.97
N ARG A 203 8.02 2.42 25.14
CA ARG A 203 8.19 1.34 24.12
C ARG A 203 8.26 -0.04 24.76
N LEU A 204 8.77 -0.17 25.99
CA LEU A 204 8.79 -1.43 26.74
C LEU A 204 7.39 -2.04 26.93
N HIS A 205 6.35 -1.21 26.90
CA HIS A 205 4.97 -1.59 27.24
C HIS A 205 4.06 -1.68 25.99
N VAL A 206 4.60 -1.71 24.78
CA VAL A 206 3.85 -2.00 23.56
C VAL A 206 4.03 -3.45 23.14
N ARG A 207 3.02 -4.03 22.49
CA ARG A 207 3.07 -5.41 22.00
C ARG A 207 4.15 -5.56 20.93
N ASP A 208 4.73 -6.76 20.86
CA ASP A 208 5.69 -7.10 19.81
C ASP A 208 5.15 -6.85 18.41
N GLY A 209 6.03 -6.52 17.48
CA GLY A 209 5.66 -6.15 16.11
C GLY A 209 5.13 -4.74 15.95
N SER A 210 4.93 -3.98 17.06
CA SER A 210 4.56 -2.56 16.97
C SER A 210 5.78 -1.66 16.84
N ARG A 211 5.58 -0.45 16.27
CA ARG A 211 6.63 0.56 16.13
C ARG A 211 6.12 1.94 16.54
N ILE A 212 6.99 2.73 17.15
CA ILE A 212 6.78 4.16 17.39
C ILE A 212 8.03 4.87 16.87
N HIS A 213 7.89 5.77 15.94
CA HIS A 213 8.99 6.59 15.45
C HIS A 213 8.51 8.02 15.26
N GLY A 214 9.43 8.99 15.40
CA GLY A 214 9.07 10.39 15.33
C GLY A 214 10.26 11.27 14.99
N ILE A 215 9.95 12.49 14.58
CA ILE A 215 10.92 13.53 14.27
C ILE A 215 10.49 14.86 14.89
N ILE A 216 11.47 15.71 15.20
CA ILE A 216 11.26 17.12 15.53
C ILE A 216 11.14 17.89 14.22
N THR A 217 10.02 18.57 14.01
CA THR A 217 9.78 19.38 12.82
C THR A 217 10.09 20.85 13.04
N ASN A 218 10.04 21.33 14.30
CA ASN A 218 10.43 22.66 14.73
C ASN A 218 10.96 22.62 16.17
N GLY A 219 12.23 22.96 16.38
CA GLY A 219 12.89 22.97 17.70
C GLY A 219 13.03 24.36 18.34
N GLY A 220 12.51 25.43 17.73
CA GLY A 220 12.68 26.81 18.18
C GLY A 220 13.44 27.65 17.15
N GLN A 221 13.76 28.90 17.49
CA GLN A 221 14.30 29.90 16.55
C GLN A 221 15.76 30.30 16.82
N ALA A 222 16.15 30.50 18.09
CA ALA A 222 17.47 30.94 18.45
C ALA A 222 17.90 30.42 19.84
N VAL A 223 19.19 30.17 20.00
CA VAL A 223 19.75 29.58 21.24
C VAL A 223 19.65 30.50 22.46
N ASN A 224 19.59 31.80 22.28
CA ASN A 224 19.49 32.81 23.35
C ASN A 224 18.05 33.18 23.72
N ILE A 225 17.05 32.51 23.14
CA ILE A 225 15.63 32.70 23.44
C ILE A 225 15.07 31.35 23.91
N ILE A 226 14.43 31.32 25.11
CA ILE A 226 13.66 30.14 25.55
C ILE A 226 12.55 29.87 24.52
N PRO A 227 12.52 28.70 23.86
CA PRO A 227 11.52 28.41 22.84
C PRO A 227 10.09 28.38 23.42
N GLU A 228 9.23 29.25 22.89
CA GLU A 228 7.82 29.29 23.27
C GLU A 228 6.93 28.36 22.43
N LYS A 229 7.42 27.90 21.26
CA LYS A 229 6.70 26.98 20.38
C LYS A 229 7.64 25.97 19.75
N THR A 230 7.28 24.68 19.83
CA THR A 230 7.99 23.58 19.14
C THR A 230 6.99 22.59 18.59
N GLU A 231 7.38 21.84 17.54
CA GLU A 231 6.51 20.91 16.86
C GLU A 231 7.23 19.59 16.57
N CYS A 232 6.52 18.49 16.71
CA CYS A 232 7.00 17.16 16.32
C CYS A 232 5.88 16.30 15.73
N LEU A 233 6.30 15.29 15.01
CA LEU A 233 5.41 14.32 14.37
C LEU A 233 5.86 12.91 14.77
N PHE A 234 4.92 12.09 15.26
CA PHE A 234 5.11 10.67 15.48
C PHE A 234 4.22 9.85 14.52
N THR A 235 4.70 8.67 14.18
CA THR A 235 3.90 7.61 13.56
C THR A 235 3.96 6.38 14.46
N THR A 236 2.81 5.78 14.69
CA THR A 236 2.68 4.48 15.37
C THR A 236 2.27 3.45 14.34
N ARG A 237 2.79 2.22 14.48
CA ARG A 237 2.42 1.08 13.62
C ARG A 237 2.07 -0.11 14.48
N ALA A 238 1.03 -0.84 14.11
CA ALA A 238 0.58 -2.04 14.82
C ALA A 238 -0.14 -3.01 13.88
N ARG A 239 -0.37 -4.24 14.35
CA ARG A 239 -1.08 -5.28 13.58
C ARG A 239 -2.55 -4.96 13.35
N THR A 240 -3.14 -4.06 14.15
CA THR A 240 -4.53 -3.62 13.97
C THR A 240 -4.63 -2.11 14.07
N SER A 241 -5.60 -1.53 13.35
CA SER A 241 -5.87 -0.08 13.35
C SER A 241 -6.20 0.41 14.76
N ARG A 242 -7.01 -0.36 15.49
CA ARG A 242 -7.36 -0.05 16.88
C ARG A 242 -6.12 0.07 17.75
N TYR A 243 -5.20 -0.90 17.67
CA TYR A 243 -4.02 -0.89 18.51
C TYR A 243 -3.01 0.19 18.09
N ALA A 244 -2.90 0.53 16.81
CA ALA A 244 -2.11 1.67 16.35
C ALA A 244 -2.59 2.99 16.98
N LEU A 245 -3.91 3.20 17.06
CA LEU A 245 -4.52 4.34 17.73
C LEU A 245 -4.31 4.31 19.27
N GLU A 246 -4.43 3.15 19.90
CA GLU A 246 -4.13 2.99 21.35
C GLU A 246 -2.69 3.40 21.68
N ILE A 247 -1.72 3.06 20.81
CA ILE A 247 -0.32 3.49 20.94
C ILE A 247 -0.20 5.00 20.72
N ALA A 248 -0.91 5.57 19.75
CA ALA A 248 -0.93 7.01 19.48
C ALA A 248 -1.43 7.80 20.73
N GLU A 249 -2.47 7.31 21.37
CA GLU A 249 -2.97 7.86 22.64
C GLU A 249 -1.93 7.74 23.78
N ARG A 250 -1.11 6.69 23.79
CA ARG A 250 0.00 6.56 24.74
C ARG A 250 1.08 7.62 24.48
N VAL A 251 1.44 7.90 23.23
CA VAL A 251 2.35 8.98 22.85
C VAL A 251 1.80 10.33 23.35
N LEU A 252 0.50 10.57 23.19
CA LEU A 252 -0.14 11.79 23.70
C LEU A 252 -0.01 11.91 25.22
N ARG A 253 -0.27 10.83 25.99
CA ARG A 253 -0.12 10.87 27.46
C ARG A 253 1.32 11.18 27.90
N CYS A 254 2.33 10.64 27.18
CA CYS A 254 3.74 11.00 27.41
C CYS A 254 3.97 12.49 27.19
N ALA A 255 3.44 13.04 26.11
CA ALA A 255 3.56 14.46 25.78
C ALA A 255 2.85 15.37 26.80
N GLN A 256 1.67 14.97 27.29
CA GLN A 256 0.93 15.71 28.32
C GLN A 256 1.70 15.77 29.67
N GLY A 257 2.25 14.62 30.10
CA GLY A 257 3.07 14.58 31.32
C GLY A 257 4.34 15.42 31.18
N ALA A 258 5.01 15.38 30.05
CA ALA A 258 6.20 16.18 29.77
C ALA A 258 5.89 17.69 29.70
N ALA A 259 4.79 18.07 29.08
CA ALA A 259 4.34 19.47 29.05
C ALA A 259 4.04 20.00 30.45
N MET A 260 3.33 19.21 31.27
CA MET A 260 3.03 19.57 32.65
C MET A 260 4.31 19.79 33.46
N SER A 261 5.30 18.89 33.37
CA SER A 261 6.54 18.98 34.11
C SER A 261 7.41 20.20 33.72
N ALA A 262 7.28 20.67 32.49
CA ALA A 262 8.02 21.83 31.98
C ALA A 262 7.26 23.16 32.11
N GLY A 263 6.07 23.18 32.72
CA GLY A 263 5.22 24.37 32.81
C GLY A 263 4.74 24.84 31.39
N ALA A 264 4.58 23.92 30.48
CA ALA A 264 4.12 24.15 29.13
C ALA A 264 2.73 23.50 28.92
N ARG A 265 2.11 23.77 27.75
CA ARG A 265 0.92 23.04 27.30
C ARG A 265 1.21 22.35 25.97
N VAL A 266 0.44 21.31 25.64
CA VAL A 266 0.55 20.58 24.39
C VAL A 266 -0.80 20.56 23.67
N GLU A 267 -0.78 20.93 22.38
CA GLU A 267 -1.86 20.72 21.43
C GLU A 267 -1.54 19.48 20.60
N HIS A 268 -2.57 18.74 20.19
CA HIS A 268 -2.38 17.51 19.44
C HIS A 268 -3.38 17.32 18.34
N GLN A 269 -2.98 16.53 17.35
CA GLN A 269 -3.85 15.95 16.33
C GLN A 269 -3.48 14.48 16.18
N ILE A 270 -4.43 13.57 16.36
CA ILE A 270 -4.28 12.15 16.09
C ILE A 270 -5.15 11.82 14.87
N ALA A 271 -4.54 11.20 13.87
CA ALA A 271 -5.24 10.75 12.68
C ALA A 271 -4.89 9.28 12.41
N ALA A 272 -5.92 8.47 12.10
CA ALA A 272 -5.69 7.16 11.52
C ALA A 272 -4.96 7.32 10.18
N GLY A 273 -3.99 6.44 9.95
CA GLY A 273 -3.33 6.28 8.66
C GLY A 273 -3.90 5.07 7.91
N TYR A 274 -3.06 4.34 7.17
CA TYR A 274 -3.48 3.11 6.49
C TYR A 274 -3.91 2.05 7.50
N LYS A 275 -4.90 1.26 7.11
CA LYS A 275 -5.33 0.08 7.88
C LYS A 275 -4.36 -1.09 7.65
N ASN A 276 -4.37 -2.05 8.56
CA ASN A 276 -3.67 -3.32 8.35
C ASN A 276 -4.31 -4.11 7.20
N MET A 277 -3.50 -4.91 6.51
CA MET A 277 -4.01 -5.81 5.47
C MET A 277 -4.77 -6.99 6.08
N ILE A 278 -5.99 -7.23 5.61
CA ILE A 278 -6.78 -8.43 5.87
C ILE A 278 -6.79 -9.26 4.58
N ASN A 279 -5.90 -10.25 4.50
CA ASN A 279 -5.84 -11.16 3.36
C ASN A 279 -7.04 -12.11 3.39
N ASN A 280 -7.78 -12.22 2.29
CA ASN A 280 -8.81 -13.24 2.14
C ASN A 280 -8.15 -14.59 1.81
N LEU A 281 -8.17 -15.53 2.75
CA LEU A 281 -7.45 -16.79 2.65
C LEU A 281 -8.04 -17.70 1.56
N SER A 282 -9.34 -17.68 1.34
CA SER A 282 -10.00 -18.43 0.26
C SER A 282 -9.45 -18.04 -1.10
N ILE A 283 -9.27 -16.72 -1.35
CA ILE A 283 -8.68 -16.20 -2.59
C ILE A 283 -7.16 -16.48 -2.61
N ALA A 284 -6.46 -16.26 -1.50
CA ALA A 284 -5.01 -16.45 -1.41
C ALA A 284 -4.58 -17.91 -1.67
N GLN A 285 -5.34 -18.88 -1.17
CA GLN A 285 -5.10 -20.30 -1.43
C GLN A 285 -5.29 -20.66 -2.91
N ARG A 286 -6.30 -20.09 -3.57
CA ARG A 286 -6.51 -20.26 -5.02
C ARG A 286 -5.35 -19.66 -5.82
N TYR A 287 -4.91 -18.45 -5.47
CA TYR A 287 -3.72 -17.82 -6.07
C TYR A 287 -2.46 -18.67 -5.86
N SER A 288 -2.23 -19.21 -4.66
CA SER A 288 -1.11 -20.08 -4.36
C SER A 288 -1.10 -21.34 -5.23
N ALA A 289 -2.27 -21.99 -5.40
CA ALA A 289 -2.41 -23.15 -6.26
C ALA A 289 -2.05 -22.84 -7.73
N HIS A 290 -2.48 -21.68 -8.25
CA HIS A 290 -2.10 -21.25 -9.59
C HIS A 290 -0.61 -20.95 -9.71
N THR A 291 -0.03 -20.29 -8.71
CA THR A 291 1.42 -19.99 -8.68
C THR A 291 2.23 -21.30 -8.70
N GLU A 292 1.78 -22.35 -8.01
CA GLU A 292 2.45 -23.66 -8.02
C GLU A 292 2.41 -24.32 -9.41
N THR A 293 1.29 -24.22 -10.14
CA THR A 293 1.21 -24.72 -11.52
C THR A 293 2.14 -23.98 -12.49
N LEU A 294 2.55 -22.76 -12.13
CA LEU A 294 3.48 -21.91 -12.86
C LEU A 294 4.95 -22.06 -12.40
N GLY A 295 5.23 -23.07 -11.55
CA GLY A 295 6.58 -23.43 -11.12
C GLY A 295 7.14 -22.64 -9.92
N ALA A 296 6.30 -21.87 -9.21
CA ALA A 296 6.71 -21.17 -7.99
C ALA A 296 5.80 -21.56 -6.81
N LYS A 297 6.37 -21.63 -5.60
CA LYS A 297 5.61 -21.90 -4.38
C LYS A 297 5.37 -20.59 -3.63
N ALA A 298 4.11 -20.25 -3.42
CA ALA A 298 3.69 -19.07 -2.68
C ALA A 298 2.89 -19.48 -1.42
N PRO A 299 3.56 -19.89 -0.32
CA PRO A 299 2.89 -20.17 0.95
C PRO A 299 2.34 -18.88 1.57
N ALA A 300 1.55 -18.99 2.63
CA ALA A 300 1.19 -17.82 3.44
C ALA A 300 2.43 -17.23 4.12
N ALA A 301 2.49 -15.90 4.22
CA ALA A 301 3.58 -15.23 4.93
C ALA A 301 3.61 -15.61 6.41
N PRO A 302 4.81 -15.69 7.03
CA PRO A 302 4.92 -15.86 8.48
C PRO A 302 4.20 -14.73 9.23
N PRO A 303 3.48 -15.04 10.33
CA PRO A 303 2.69 -14.03 11.05
C PRO A 303 3.51 -12.86 11.64
N ASP A 304 4.77 -13.11 11.95
CA ASP A 304 5.72 -12.17 12.57
C ASP A 304 6.67 -11.51 11.56
N TRP A 305 6.43 -11.71 10.25
CA TRP A 305 7.27 -11.11 9.22
C TRP A 305 7.31 -9.58 9.36
N PRO A 306 8.52 -8.98 9.35
CA PRO A 306 8.67 -7.52 9.35
C PRO A 306 8.05 -6.93 8.09
N THR A 307 7.15 -5.97 8.23
CA THR A 307 6.41 -5.43 7.11
C THR A 307 6.14 -3.95 7.26
N GLY A 308 5.84 -3.31 6.12
CA GLY A 308 5.42 -1.92 6.01
C GLY A 308 3.91 -1.75 6.18
N SER A 309 3.38 -0.79 5.47
CA SER A 309 1.95 -0.46 5.39
C SER A 309 1.61 -0.12 3.96
N THR A 310 0.41 -0.40 3.52
CA THR A 310 -0.10 -0.09 2.18
C THR A 310 -1.55 0.36 2.26
N ASP A 311 -1.99 1.21 1.34
CA ASP A 311 -3.40 1.62 1.23
C ASP A 311 -4.30 0.49 0.67
N MET A 312 -3.71 -0.62 0.17
CA MET A 312 -4.46 -1.86 -0.11
C MET A 312 -5.04 -2.46 1.18
N GLY A 313 -4.43 -2.18 2.34
CA GLY A 313 -5.00 -2.50 3.65
C GLY A 313 -6.41 -1.94 3.81
N ASP A 314 -6.61 -0.66 3.49
CA ASP A 314 -7.92 -0.01 3.58
C ASP A 314 -8.96 -0.67 2.67
N ILE A 315 -8.57 -1.09 1.47
CA ILE A 315 -9.46 -1.81 0.54
C ILE A 315 -9.84 -3.17 1.11
N SER A 316 -8.90 -3.88 1.74
CA SER A 316 -9.13 -5.20 2.34
C SER A 316 -10.14 -5.18 3.49
N HIS A 317 -10.39 -4.02 4.10
CA HIS A 317 -11.46 -3.82 5.07
C HIS A 317 -12.84 -3.55 4.44
N GLN A 318 -12.91 -3.39 3.13
CA GLN A 318 -14.15 -3.04 2.42
C GLN A 318 -14.59 -4.12 1.43
N ILE A 319 -13.64 -4.83 0.84
CA ILE A 319 -13.86 -5.79 -0.23
C ILE A 319 -12.94 -7.01 0.02
N PRO A 320 -13.40 -8.26 -0.16
CA PRO A 320 -12.54 -9.43 -0.17
C PRO A 320 -11.31 -9.21 -1.05
N SER A 321 -10.10 -9.24 -0.49
CA SER A 321 -8.90 -8.82 -1.22
C SER A 321 -7.70 -9.69 -0.92
N ILE A 322 -6.79 -9.78 -1.90
CA ILE A 322 -5.43 -10.30 -1.71
C ILE A 322 -4.40 -9.32 -2.22
N HIS A 323 -3.23 -9.36 -1.59
CA HIS A 323 -2.05 -8.62 -2.00
C HIS A 323 -0.82 -9.52 -1.85
N PRO A 324 -0.71 -10.61 -2.68
CA PRO A 324 0.42 -11.51 -2.60
C PRO A 324 1.72 -10.80 -2.95
N VAL A 325 2.84 -11.36 -2.51
CA VAL A 325 4.16 -10.87 -2.86
C VAL A 325 4.90 -11.86 -3.75
N PHE A 326 5.74 -11.33 -4.65
CA PHE A 326 6.50 -12.13 -5.62
C PHE A 326 7.97 -11.73 -5.68
N ALA A 327 8.85 -12.73 -5.79
CA ALA A 327 10.29 -12.53 -5.72
C ALA A 327 10.88 -12.02 -7.05
N ILE A 328 11.45 -10.81 -7.03
CA ILE A 328 12.21 -10.22 -8.14
C ILE A 328 13.73 -10.28 -7.91
N SER A 329 14.17 -10.55 -6.68
CA SER A 329 15.56 -10.74 -6.27
C SER A 329 15.69 -12.02 -5.46
N ARG A 330 16.90 -12.41 -5.08
CA ARG A 330 17.10 -13.41 -4.04
C ARG A 330 16.91 -12.75 -2.68
N ARG A 331 16.55 -13.56 -1.70
CA ARG A 331 16.34 -13.08 -0.34
C ARG A 331 17.59 -12.35 0.18
N GLY A 332 17.41 -11.08 0.62
CA GLY A 332 18.46 -10.23 1.13
C GLY A 332 19.32 -9.52 0.08
N GLU A 333 19.03 -9.65 -1.22
CA GLU A 333 19.77 -8.94 -2.30
C GLU A 333 19.20 -7.54 -2.59
N GLY A 334 18.30 -7.04 -1.80
CA GLY A 334 17.69 -5.71 -1.88
C GLY A 334 16.33 -5.69 -1.23
N SER A 335 16.03 -4.62 -0.52
CA SER A 335 14.75 -4.36 0.11
C SER A 335 14.04 -3.21 -0.59
N CYS A 336 12.72 -3.19 -0.54
CA CYS A 336 11.96 -2.03 -1.00
C CYS A 336 12.54 -0.73 -0.43
N HIS A 337 12.57 0.32 -1.24
CA HIS A 337 13.11 1.65 -0.97
C HIS A 337 14.64 1.76 -1.07
N GLU A 338 15.35 0.67 -1.43
CA GLU A 338 16.78 0.69 -1.73
C GLU A 338 17.03 0.80 -3.26
N ASP A 339 18.12 1.46 -3.65
CA ASP A 339 18.49 1.61 -5.08
C ASP A 339 18.77 0.25 -5.74
N SER A 340 19.28 -0.73 -4.98
CA SER A 340 19.45 -2.11 -5.44
C SER A 340 18.14 -2.76 -5.86
N PHE A 341 17.04 -2.44 -5.17
CA PHE A 341 15.72 -2.98 -5.50
C PHE A 341 15.16 -2.37 -6.80
N ALA A 342 15.42 -1.07 -7.04
CA ALA A 342 15.08 -0.43 -8.31
C ALA A 342 15.74 -1.14 -9.51
N ALA A 343 17.01 -1.54 -9.37
CA ALA A 343 17.70 -2.30 -10.42
C ALA A 343 17.08 -3.69 -10.65
N HIS A 344 16.57 -4.36 -9.61
CA HIS A 344 15.84 -5.62 -9.75
C HIS A 344 14.46 -5.42 -10.42
N ALA A 345 13.82 -4.28 -10.21
CA ALA A 345 12.54 -3.93 -10.81
C ALA A 345 12.62 -3.68 -12.33
N ASP A 346 13.84 -3.48 -12.88
CA ASP A 346 14.10 -3.36 -14.31
C ASP A 346 15.07 -4.46 -14.78
N SER A 347 14.79 -5.71 -14.44
CA SER A 347 15.65 -6.85 -14.76
C SER A 347 14.88 -7.97 -15.47
N PRO A 348 15.55 -8.84 -16.25
CA PRO A 348 14.92 -10.00 -16.83
C PRO A 348 14.19 -10.88 -15.81
N ARG A 349 14.77 -11.06 -14.61
CA ARG A 349 14.15 -11.82 -13.53
C ARG A 349 12.88 -11.13 -13.00
N GLY A 350 12.91 -9.80 -12.83
CA GLY A 350 11.73 -9.01 -12.45
C GLY A 350 10.60 -9.17 -13.45
N TYR A 351 10.92 -9.09 -14.76
CA TYR A 351 9.95 -9.27 -15.82
C TYR A 351 9.39 -10.70 -15.94
N ASP A 352 10.23 -11.72 -15.75
CA ASP A 352 9.75 -13.11 -15.70
C ASP A 352 8.80 -13.34 -14.52
N ALA A 353 9.13 -12.78 -13.36
CA ALA A 353 8.25 -12.83 -12.19
C ALA A 353 6.94 -12.06 -12.42
N MET A 354 7.00 -10.87 -13.02
CA MET A 354 5.83 -10.06 -13.40
C MET A 354 4.84 -10.85 -14.26
N ILE A 355 5.33 -11.51 -15.31
CA ILE A 355 4.49 -12.31 -16.22
C ILE A 355 3.92 -13.54 -15.51
N ARG A 356 4.70 -14.23 -14.68
CA ARG A 356 4.22 -15.36 -13.86
C ARG A 356 3.07 -14.93 -12.94
N VAL A 357 3.23 -13.82 -12.24
CA VAL A 357 2.22 -13.26 -11.34
C VAL A 357 0.99 -12.80 -12.09
N ALA A 358 1.15 -12.16 -13.25
CA ALA A 358 0.02 -11.79 -14.10
C ALA A 358 -0.87 -12.99 -14.45
N LYS A 359 -0.25 -14.15 -14.79
CA LYS A 359 -0.98 -15.39 -15.05
C LYS A 359 -1.73 -15.88 -13.82
N ALA A 360 -1.08 -15.90 -12.66
CA ALA A 360 -1.70 -16.34 -11.42
C ALA A 360 -2.89 -15.43 -11.00
N LEU A 361 -2.73 -14.11 -11.10
CA LEU A 361 -3.81 -13.14 -10.86
C LEU A 361 -4.97 -13.31 -11.83
N ALA A 362 -4.69 -13.48 -13.13
CA ALA A 362 -5.71 -13.64 -14.15
C ALA A 362 -6.51 -14.94 -13.98
N MET A 363 -5.84 -16.06 -13.71
CA MET A 363 -6.52 -17.34 -13.42
C MET A 363 -7.36 -17.25 -12.14
N THR A 364 -6.86 -16.61 -11.09
CA THR A 364 -7.60 -16.40 -9.83
C THR A 364 -8.83 -15.52 -10.06
N ALA A 365 -8.69 -14.43 -10.82
CA ALA A 365 -9.81 -13.57 -11.18
C ALA A 365 -10.87 -14.30 -12.00
N TYR A 366 -10.44 -15.12 -12.97
CA TYR A 366 -11.35 -15.97 -13.74
C TYR A 366 -12.11 -16.96 -12.86
N ASP A 367 -11.42 -17.65 -11.94
CA ASP A 367 -12.05 -18.63 -11.04
C ASP A 367 -13.08 -17.97 -10.11
N LEU A 368 -12.79 -16.77 -9.60
CA LEU A 368 -13.75 -16.00 -8.80
C LEU A 368 -15.03 -15.66 -9.57
N LEU A 369 -14.93 -15.49 -10.89
CA LEU A 369 -16.10 -15.27 -11.75
C LEU A 369 -16.79 -16.58 -12.11
N ALA A 370 -16.04 -17.66 -12.36
CA ALA A 370 -16.54 -18.92 -12.94
C ALA A 370 -17.00 -19.93 -11.88
N GLU A 371 -16.54 -19.80 -10.63
CA GLU A 371 -16.85 -20.70 -9.53
C GLU A 371 -17.62 -19.96 -8.42
N PRO A 372 -18.97 -19.94 -8.45
CA PRO A 372 -19.76 -19.21 -7.45
C PRO A 372 -19.41 -19.58 -5.99
N LYS A 373 -19.09 -20.85 -5.72
CA LYS A 373 -18.71 -21.33 -4.39
C LYS A 373 -17.41 -20.69 -3.88
N LEU A 374 -16.46 -20.37 -4.76
CA LEU A 374 -15.23 -19.70 -4.36
C LEU A 374 -15.51 -18.25 -3.93
N LEU A 375 -16.30 -17.53 -4.72
CA LEU A 375 -16.67 -16.16 -4.40
C LEU A 375 -17.56 -16.10 -3.15
N GLU A 376 -18.49 -17.03 -2.97
CA GLU A 376 -19.30 -17.16 -1.76
C GLU A 376 -18.42 -17.40 -0.53
N ALA A 377 -17.48 -18.36 -0.59
CA ALA A 377 -16.54 -18.62 0.49
C ALA A 377 -15.69 -17.38 0.83
N ALA A 378 -15.22 -16.64 -0.18
CA ALA A 378 -14.49 -15.39 0.03
C ALA A 378 -15.34 -14.31 0.72
N LYS A 379 -16.62 -14.17 0.33
CA LYS A 379 -17.56 -13.23 0.95
C LYS A 379 -17.94 -13.63 2.38
N GLU A 380 -18.15 -14.91 2.64
CA GLU A 380 -18.44 -15.42 3.99
C GLU A 380 -17.24 -15.24 4.94
N GLU A 381 -16.03 -15.53 4.46
CA GLU A 381 -14.79 -15.27 5.23
C GLU A 381 -14.67 -13.78 5.57
N PHE A 382 -14.90 -12.93 4.57
CA PHE A 382 -14.87 -11.48 4.74
C PHE A 382 -15.93 -10.98 5.73
N ALA A 383 -17.14 -11.54 5.71
CA ALA A 383 -18.21 -11.16 6.64
C ALA A 383 -17.94 -11.58 8.09
N ARG A 384 -17.17 -12.68 8.29
CA ARG A 384 -16.81 -13.20 9.62
C ARG A 384 -15.57 -12.54 10.22
N ARG A 385 -14.84 -11.71 9.45
CA ARG A 385 -13.65 -11.04 9.97
C ARG A 385 -14.00 -10.18 11.19
N GLU A 386 -13.17 -10.22 12.20
CA GLU A 386 -13.26 -9.27 13.31
C GLU A 386 -12.94 -7.87 12.78
N GLU A 387 -13.72 -6.87 13.16
CA GLU A 387 -13.38 -5.46 12.93
C GLU A 387 -12.16 -5.13 13.79
N SER A 388 -10.98 -5.04 13.17
CA SER A 388 -9.68 -4.86 13.84
C SER A 388 -9.26 -3.38 13.90
#